data_698c86d1bd1fac2f9c7536c691e858f9
#
_entry.id   698c86d1bd1fac2f9c7536c691e858f9
#
_cell.length_a   1.000
_cell.length_b   1.000
_cell.length_c   1.000
_cell.angle_alpha   90.00
_cell.angle_beta   90.00
_cell.angle_gamma   90.00
#
_symmetry.space_group_name_H-M   'P 1'
#
loop_
_entity.id
_entity.type
_entity.pdbx_description
1 polymer ?
#
loop_
_entity_poly.entity_id
_entity_poly.type
_entity_poly.pdbx_seq_one_letter_code
_entity_poly.pdbx_strand_id
1 'polypeptide(L)'
;APFAVAAVLAYVLDPLVEWLQKKGFNRAVASMTVMVFALLLLAALLLIIVPMLVGQFNSMLSRLPQLAGFMQNTLLPLLKDTVGSYVEIDQSSVIAWLQAHTGELSNTLKAWFPVLMRQSSNIVSSIGNLMLLPLLLYYFLLDWQRWSCGISKLVPRRFADTYTRITGNLNEVLGEFLRGQLLVMLIMGLVYGLGLMLVGLDSGFAIGMVAGILVFVPYLGAFTGLLLATVAALLQFASWNGILAVWAVFAVGQFLESFFITPKIVGDRIGLSPFWVIFSLMAFGQLMGFVGMLAGLPLAAVTLVLLREGVQKYFASSFYLNR
;
A
#
# COMPACT_ATOMS: atom_id res chain seq x y z
N ALA A 1 12.44 12.58 1.59
CA ALA A 1 11.18 11.85 1.46
C ALA A 1 9.99 12.77 1.09
N PRO A 2 9.69 13.93 1.75
CA PRO A 2 8.48 14.71 1.50
C PRO A 2 8.39 15.25 0.06
N PHE A 3 9.51 15.66 -0.55
CA PHE A 3 9.53 16.11 -1.95
C PHE A 3 9.10 15.02 -2.93
N ALA A 4 9.60 13.80 -2.78
CA ALA A 4 9.23 12.69 -3.67
C ALA A 4 7.75 12.33 -3.52
N VAL A 5 7.25 12.26 -2.30
CA VAL A 5 5.83 12.00 -2.02
C VAL A 5 4.94 13.10 -2.60
N ALA A 6 5.29 14.36 -2.39
CA ALA A 6 4.55 15.50 -2.93
C ALA A 6 4.56 15.51 -4.47
N ALA A 7 5.69 15.18 -5.10
CA ALA A 7 5.80 15.10 -6.56
C ALA A 7 4.92 13.98 -7.14
N VAL A 8 4.93 12.78 -6.53
CA VAL A 8 4.06 11.67 -6.94
C VAL A 8 2.58 12.01 -6.76
N LEU A 9 2.21 12.58 -5.60
CA LEU A 9 0.84 13.01 -5.36
C LEU A 9 0.41 14.11 -6.32
N ALA A 10 1.28 15.09 -6.59
CA ALA A 10 0.99 16.13 -7.57
C ALA A 10 0.76 15.56 -8.96
N TYR A 11 1.61 14.62 -9.39
CA TYR A 11 1.46 13.95 -10.68
C TYR A 11 0.13 13.19 -10.80
N VAL A 12 -0.28 12.51 -9.72
CA VAL A 12 -1.56 11.79 -9.65
C VAL A 12 -2.76 12.74 -9.69
N LEU A 13 -2.64 13.90 -9.02
CA LEU A 13 -3.73 14.87 -8.85
C LEU A 13 -3.79 15.91 -9.98
N ASP A 14 -2.73 16.08 -10.78
CA ASP A 14 -2.68 17.07 -11.87
C ASP A 14 -3.85 16.94 -12.88
N PRO A 15 -4.32 15.74 -13.27
CA PRO A 15 -5.50 15.62 -14.14
C PRO A 15 -6.78 16.23 -13.56
N LEU A 16 -6.93 16.24 -12.23
CA LEU A 16 -8.06 16.90 -11.56
C LEU A 16 -7.93 18.42 -11.64
N VAL A 17 -6.70 18.93 -11.50
CA VAL A 17 -6.40 20.36 -11.69
C VAL A 17 -6.70 20.77 -13.13
N GLU A 18 -6.25 20.00 -14.12
CA GLU A 18 -6.55 20.27 -15.54
C GLU A 18 -8.06 20.22 -15.83
N TRP A 19 -8.78 19.29 -15.23
CA TRP A 19 -10.23 19.20 -15.38
C TRP A 19 -10.93 20.46 -14.82
N LEU A 20 -10.49 20.99 -13.66
CA LEU A 20 -11.01 22.24 -13.12
C LEU A 20 -10.64 23.45 -14.01
N GLN A 21 -9.41 23.47 -14.57
CA GLN A 21 -9.01 24.51 -15.51
C GLN A 21 -9.89 24.53 -16.77
N LYS A 22 -10.25 23.35 -17.31
CA LYS A 22 -11.19 23.24 -18.44
C LYS A 22 -12.58 23.78 -18.12
N LYS A 23 -12.96 23.83 -16.85
CA LYS A 23 -14.20 24.48 -16.36
C LYS A 23 -14.07 25.98 -16.12
N GLY A 24 -12.93 26.59 -16.44
CA GLY A 24 -12.71 28.03 -16.35
C GLY A 24 -12.01 28.50 -15.08
N PHE A 25 -11.56 27.59 -14.21
CA PHE A 25 -10.82 27.99 -13.01
C PHE A 25 -9.36 28.36 -13.35
N ASN A 26 -8.84 29.37 -12.69
CA ASN A 26 -7.41 29.71 -12.72
C ASN A 26 -6.61 28.55 -12.09
N ARG A 27 -5.40 28.24 -12.63
CA ARG A 27 -4.56 27.13 -12.15
C ARG A 27 -4.26 27.20 -10.66
N ALA A 28 -4.00 28.40 -10.11
CA ALA A 28 -3.76 28.57 -8.68
C ALA A 28 -4.96 28.14 -7.83
N VAL A 29 -6.17 28.57 -8.23
CA VAL A 29 -7.43 28.21 -7.55
C VAL A 29 -7.70 26.71 -7.72
N ALA A 30 -7.53 26.16 -8.92
CA ALA A 30 -7.73 24.75 -9.19
C ALA A 30 -6.77 23.87 -8.35
N SER A 31 -5.48 24.24 -8.30
CA SER A 31 -4.47 23.52 -7.48
C SER A 31 -4.80 23.58 -5.99
N MET A 32 -5.21 24.76 -5.48
CA MET A 32 -5.61 24.92 -4.08
C MET A 32 -6.84 24.07 -3.76
N THR A 33 -7.86 24.09 -4.63
CA THR A 33 -9.09 23.31 -4.43
C THR A 33 -8.80 21.80 -4.42
N VAL A 34 -8.02 21.30 -5.36
CA VAL A 34 -7.65 19.88 -5.43
C VAL A 34 -6.80 19.48 -4.23
N MET A 35 -5.85 20.31 -3.83
CA MET A 35 -5.02 20.06 -2.64
C MET A 35 -5.87 19.98 -1.37
N VAL A 36 -6.74 20.98 -1.13
CA VAL A 36 -7.62 21.02 0.05
C VAL A 36 -8.56 19.82 0.05
N PHE A 37 -9.14 19.48 -1.11
CA PHE A 37 -9.99 18.31 -1.24
C PHE A 37 -9.25 17.01 -0.92
N ALA A 38 -8.04 16.83 -1.45
CA ALA A 38 -7.21 15.65 -1.17
C ALA A 38 -6.81 15.55 0.31
N LEU A 39 -6.48 16.68 0.94
CA LEU A 39 -6.17 16.73 2.38
C LEU A 39 -7.38 16.43 3.26
N LEU A 40 -8.54 16.97 2.90
CA LEU A 40 -9.80 16.68 3.61
C LEU A 40 -10.19 15.20 3.47
N LEU A 41 -10.03 14.64 2.28
CA LEU A 41 -10.28 13.21 2.04
C LEU A 41 -9.34 12.34 2.87
N LEU A 42 -8.04 12.66 2.88
CA LEU A 42 -7.05 11.97 3.70
C LEU A 42 -7.36 12.10 5.20
N ALA A 43 -7.69 13.31 5.66
CA ALA A 43 -8.05 13.55 7.05
C ALA A 43 -9.31 12.78 7.45
N ALA A 44 -10.35 12.77 6.62
CA ALA A 44 -11.57 12.01 6.86
C ALA A 44 -11.29 10.51 6.94
N LEU A 45 -10.46 9.99 6.03
CA LEU A 45 -10.05 8.59 6.01
C LEU A 45 -9.26 8.22 7.29
N LEU A 46 -8.32 9.06 7.71
CA LEU A 46 -7.58 8.86 8.95
C LEU A 46 -8.47 8.95 10.19
N LEU A 47 -9.40 9.92 10.24
CA LEU A 47 -10.35 10.08 11.36
C LEU A 47 -11.31 8.89 11.49
N ILE A 48 -11.58 8.16 10.43
CA ILE A 48 -12.40 6.94 10.47
C ILE A 48 -11.53 5.72 10.81
N ILE A 49 -10.43 5.53 10.10
CA ILE A 49 -9.60 4.31 10.23
C ILE A 49 -8.85 4.26 11.56
N VAL A 50 -8.23 5.36 11.99
CA VAL A 50 -7.39 5.36 13.20
C VAL A 50 -8.18 5.03 14.47
N PRO A 51 -9.32 5.68 14.80
CA PRO A 51 -10.12 5.30 15.96
C PRO A 51 -10.63 3.85 15.89
N MET A 52 -11.00 3.40 14.69
CA MET A 52 -11.48 2.04 14.46
C MET A 52 -10.37 1.02 14.73
N LEU A 53 -9.14 1.25 14.27
CA LEU A 53 -7.97 0.41 14.57
C LEU A 53 -7.61 0.43 16.05
N VAL A 54 -7.63 1.60 16.70
CA VAL A 54 -7.37 1.74 18.14
C VAL A 54 -8.42 1.00 18.97
N GLY A 55 -9.70 1.18 18.64
CA GLY A 55 -10.79 0.45 19.28
C GLY A 55 -10.64 -1.07 19.13
N GLN A 56 -10.25 -1.51 17.93
CA GLN A 56 -10.01 -2.92 17.64
C GLN A 56 -8.82 -3.47 18.42
N PHE A 57 -7.72 -2.73 18.46
CA PHE A 57 -6.55 -3.13 19.25
C PHE A 57 -6.90 -3.31 20.73
N ASN A 58 -7.67 -2.39 21.31
CA ASN A 58 -8.14 -2.51 22.70
C ASN A 58 -9.07 -3.72 22.90
N SER A 59 -9.98 -3.97 21.93
CA SER A 59 -10.84 -5.16 21.94
C SER A 59 -10.04 -6.46 21.84
N MET A 60 -8.99 -6.48 21.03
CA MET A 60 -8.06 -7.62 20.93
C MET A 60 -7.36 -7.89 22.27
N LEU A 61 -6.88 -6.83 22.93
CA LEU A 61 -6.24 -6.97 24.25
C LEU A 61 -7.18 -7.53 25.32
N SER A 62 -8.45 -7.11 25.31
CA SER A 62 -9.45 -7.60 26.28
C SER A 62 -9.89 -9.05 26.02
N ARG A 63 -9.75 -9.54 24.78
CA ARG A 63 -10.11 -10.91 24.38
C ARG A 63 -8.93 -11.91 24.44
N LEU A 64 -7.70 -11.47 24.75
CA LEU A 64 -6.53 -12.35 24.93
C LEU A 64 -6.79 -13.56 25.85
N PRO A 65 -7.51 -13.42 27.00
CA PRO A 65 -7.83 -14.59 27.85
C PRO A 65 -8.68 -15.63 27.14
N GLN A 66 -9.52 -15.26 26.17
CA GLN A 66 -10.35 -16.18 25.39
C GLN A 66 -9.52 -17.06 24.45
N LEU A 67 -8.36 -16.55 23.98
CA LEU A 67 -7.41 -17.35 23.18
C LEU A 67 -6.88 -18.54 23.98
N ALA A 68 -6.61 -18.37 25.26
CA ALA A 68 -6.16 -19.47 26.11
C ALA A 68 -7.20 -20.60 26.12
N GLY A 69 -8.49 -20.24 26.20
CA GLY A 69 -9.58 -21.22 26.12
C GLY A 69 -9.69 -21.91 24.74
N PHE A 70 -9.53 -21.17 23.66
CA PHE A 70 -9.53 -21.75 22.30
C PHE A 70 -8.32 -22.66 22.07
N MET A 71 -7.14 -22.26 22.54
CA MET A 71 -5.93 -23.10 22.53
C MET A 71 -6.15 -24.42 23.28
N GLN A 72 -6.75 -24.34 24.49
CA GLN A 72 -7.03 -25.50 25.32
C GLN A 72 -8.05 -26.46 24.70
N ASN A 73 -9.18 -25.91 24.25
CA ASN A 73 -10.35 -26.72 23.92
C ASN A 73 -10.39 -27.17 22.45
N THR A 74 -9.62 -26.51 21.56
CA THR A 74 -9.73 -26.74 20.12
C THR A 74 -8.38 -27.05 19.47
N LEU A 75 -7.36 -26.25 19.70
CA LEU A 75 -6.10 -26.35 18.99
C LEU A 75 -5.20 -27.47 19.53
N LEU A 76 -5.08 -27.57 20.84
CA LEU A 76 -4.28 -28.62 21.49
C LEU A 76 -4.81 -30.04 21.24
N PRO A 77 -6.15 -30.32 21.29
CA PRO A 77 -6.68 -31.63 20.91
C PRO A 77 -6.39 -32.00 19.46
N LEU A 78 -6.58 -31.05 18.52
CA LEU A 78 -6.31 -31.28 17.09
C LEU A 78 -4.82 -31.55 16.81
N LEU A 79 -3.91 -30.82 17.47
CA LEU A 79 -2.48 -31.08 17.36
C LEU A 79 -2.09 -32.43 17.93
N LYS A 80 -2.77 -32.86 19.02
CA LYS A 80 -2.54 -34.17 19.65
C LYS A 80 -3.02 -35.31 18.74
N ASP A 81 -4.14 -35.15 18.06
CA ASP A 81 -4.68 -36.14 17.12
C ASP A 81 -3.85 -36.23 15.81
N THR A 82 -3.27 -35.10 15.37
CA THR A 82 -2.54 -35.04 14.08
C THR A 82 -1.03 -35.27 14.22
N VAL A 83 -0.40 -34.85 15.32
CA VAL A 83 1.05 -34.90 15.55
C VAL A 83 1.41 -35.82 16.74
N GLY A 84 0.44 -36.35 17.39
CA GLY A 84 0.43 -36.87 18.75
C GLY A 84 1.19 -38.13 19.05
N SER A 85 2.12 -38.62 18.19
CA SER A 85 3.04 -39.70 18.59
C SER A 85 4.49 -39.28 18.72
N TYR A 86 4.85 -38.04 18.38
CA TYR A 86 6.25 -37.60 18.32
C TYR A 86 6.62 -36.44 19.25
N VAL A 87 5.64 -35.76 19.87
CA VAL A 87 5.92 -34.64 20.80
C VAL A 87 4.96 -34.72 21.98
N GLU A 88 5.46 -35.08 23.17
CA GLU A 88 4.73 -34.91 24.44
C GLU A 88 4.60 -33.41 24.74
N ILE A 89 3.56 -32.78 24.17
CA ILE A 89 3.23 -31.40 24.56
C ILE A 89 2.48 -31.51 25.88
N ASP A 90 3.16 -31.20 26.99
CA ASP A 90 2.52 -31.06 28.30
C ASP A 90 1.56 -29.85 28.25
N GLN A 91 0.26 -30.15 28.13
CA GLN A 91 -0.81 -29.17 28.06
C GLN A 91 -0.79 -28.21 29.26
N SER A 92 -0.42 -28.73 30.44
CA SER A 92 -0.38 -27.94 31.67
C SER A 92 0.71 -26.86 31.62
N SER A 93 1.84 -27.19 31.06
CA SER A 93 3.00 -26.28 30.92
C SER A 93 2.74 -25.17 29.89
N VAL A 94 2.08 -25.48 28.74
CA VAL A 94 1.73 -24.47 27.73
C VAL A 94 0.67 -23.51 28.26
N ILE A 95 -0.29 -24.01 29.00
CA ILE A 95 -1.36 -23.21 29.59
C ILE A 95 -0.85 -22.34 30.71
N ALA A 96 -0.04 -22.90 31.60
CA ALA A 96 0.60 -22.15 32.68
C ALA A 96 1.51 -21.05 32.11
N TRP A 97 2.27 -21.36 31.06
CA TRP A 97 3.07 -20.36 30.34
C TRP A 97 2.23 -19.24 29.73
N LEU A 98 1.15 -19.58 29.02
CA LEU A 98 0.21 -18.61 28.43
C LEU A 98 -0.43 -17.75 29.51
N GLN A 99 -0.92 -18.34 30.59
CA GLN A 99 -1.56 -17.62 31.69
C GLN A 99 -0.55 -16.72 32.45
N ALA A 100 0.66 -17.19 32.65
CA ALA A 100 1.72 -16.40 33.29
C ALA A 100 2.16 -15.20 32.40
N HIS A 101 2.16 -15.37 31.07
CA HIS A 101 2.69 -14.36 30.16
C HIS A 101 1.59 -13.52 29.46
N THR A 102 0.30 -13.82 29.67
CA THR A 102 -0.79 -12.96 29.12
C THR A 102 -0.72 -11.53 29.63
N GLY A 103 -0.32 -11.32 30.90
CA GLY A 103 -0.06 -10.00 31.46
C GLY A 103 1.13 -9.30 30.82
N GLU A 104 2.23 -10.02 30.60
CA GLU A 104 3.43 -9.51 29.93
C GLU A 104 3.20 -9.26 28.44
N LEU A 105 2.50 -10.17 27.74
CA LEU A 105 2.09 -9.98 26.34
C LEU A 105 1.18 -8.76 26.20
N SER A 106 0.19 -8.60 27.07
CA SER A 106 -0.67 -7.41 27.10
C SER A 106 0.14 -6.14 27.38
N ASN A 107 1.05 -6.18 28.35
CA ASN A 107 1.91 -5.04 28.69
C ASN A 107 2.92 -4.74 27.57
N THR A 108 3.49 -5.76 26.95
CA THR A 108 4.40 -5.64 25.82
C THR A 108 3.67 -5.04 24.61
N LEU A 109 2.48 -5.54 24.26
CA LEU A 109 1.66 -4.99 23.19
C LEU A 109 1.21 -3.55 23.50
N LYS A 110 0.83 -3.25 24.74
CA LYS A 110 0.55 -1.89 25.22
C LYS A 110 1.77 -0.98 25.19
N ALA A 111 2.98 -1.53 25.42
CA ALA A 111 4.24 -0.78 25.34
C ALA A 111 4.68 -0.57 23.89
N TRP A 112 4.38 -1.50 22.98
CA TRP A 112 4.67 -1.35 21.54
C TRP A 112 3.79 -0.31 20.86
N PHE A 113 2.53 -0.16 21.28
CA PHE A 113 1.64 0.84 20.73
C PHE A 113 2.15 2.28 20.93
N PRO A 114 2.59 2.72 22.14
CA PRO A 114 3.26 3.99 22.32
C PRO A 114 4.63 4.07 21.63
N VAL A 115 5.33 2.94 21.42
CA VAL A 115 6.62 2.94 20.67
C VAL A 115 6.38 3.17 19.19
N LEU A 116 5.36 2.54 18.60
CA LEU A 116 4.91 2.86 17.25
C LEU A 116 4.45 4.33 17.14
N MET A 117 3.77 4.84 18.18
CA MET A 117 3.41 6.26 18.29
C MET A 117 4.59 7.17 18.70
N ARG A 118 5.56 6.67 19.48
CA ARG A 118 6.75 7.43 19.91
C ARG A 118 7.91 7.41 18.93
N GLN A 119 8.00 6.46 18.02
CA GLN A 119 8.89 6.63 16.86
C GLN A 119 8.39 7.77 15.95
N SER A 120 7.15 8.23 16.15
CA SER A 120 6.71 9.57 15.75
C SER A 120 7.29 10.69 16.63
N SER A 121 8.12 10.43 17.63
CA SER A 121 8.59 11.43 18.63
C SER A 121 9.75 12.32 18.12
N ASN A 122 10.17 12.14 16.89
CA ASN A 122 10.65 13.29 16.12
C ASN A 122 9.46 14.17 15.66
N ILE A 123 8.48 14.37 16.58
CA ILE A 123 7.23 15.11 16.29
C ILE A 123 7.56 16.49 15.72
N VAL A 124 8.59 17.16 16.19
CA VAL A 124 8.98 18.49 15.65
C VAL A 124 9.45 18.36 14.19
N SER A 125 10.26 17.36 13.85
CA SER A 125 10.67 17.13 12.47
C SER A 125 9.55 16.51 11.62
N SER A 126 8.67 15.70 12.23
CA SER A 126 7.51 15.13 11.56
C SER A 126 6.41 16.16 11.32
N ILE A 127 6.16 17.07 12.25
CA ILE A 127 5.23 18.21 12.04
C ILE A 127 5.79 19.14 10.98
N GLY A 128 7.09 19.45 11.00
CA GLY A 128 7.73 20.21 9.95
C GLY A 128 7.58 19.56 8.57
N ASN A 129 7.85 18.25 8.47
CA ASN A 129 7.66 17.48 7.24
C ASN A 129 6.19 17.37 6.82
N LEU A 130 5.28 17.25 7.78
CA LEU A 130 3.84 17.19 7.52
C LEU A 130 3.30 18.55 7.04
N MET A 131 3.78 19.65 7.59
CA MET A 131 3.44 21.00 7.12
C MET A 131 4.06 21.34 5.75
N LEU A 132 5.26 20.81 5.47
CA LEU A 132 5.90 20.98 4.18
C LEU A 132 5.17 20.23 3.06
N LEU A 133 4.55 19.07 3.34
CA LEU A 133 3.91 18.26 2.32
C LEU A 133 2.78 18.98 1.58
N PRO A 134 1.79 19.62 2.24
CA PRO A 134 0.79 20.43 1.55
C PRO A 134 1.39 21.59 0.76
N LEU A 135 2.38 22.27 1.33
CA LEU A 135 3.04 23.38 0.67
C LEU A 135 3.75 22.90 -0.62
N LEU A 136 4.53 21.82 -0.52
CA LEU A 136 5.20 21.23 -1.66
C LEU A 136 4.22 20.72 -2.70
N LEU A 137 3.16 20.04 -2.26
CA LEU A 137 2.10 19.54 -3.14
C LEU A 137 1.46 20.71 -3.93
N TYR A 138 1.13 21.82 -3.25
CA TYR A 138 0.58 23.00 -3.91
C TYR A 138 1.52 23.56 -4.98
N TYR A 139 2.80 23.75 -4.65
CA TYR A 139 3.79 24.27 -5.60
C TYR A 139 4.04 23.32 -6.76
N PHE A 140 4.10 22.01 -6.50
CA PHE A 140 4.21 21.02 -7.57
C PHE A 140 3.00 21.05 -8.50
N LEU A 141 1.76 21.12 -7.98
CA LEU A 141 0.54 21.23 -8.79
C LEU A 141 0.49 22.56 -9.57
N LEU A 142 0.91 23.66 -8.94
CA LEU A 142 0.89 24.99 -9.55
C LEU A 142 1.89 25.10 -10.71
N ASP A 143 3.12 24.68 -10.48
CA ASP A 143 4.25 24.93 -11.39
C ASP A 143 4.62 23.73 -12.25
N TRP A 144 3.90 22.62 -12.18
CA TRP A 144 4.18 21.40 -12.94
C TRP A 144 4.41 21.66 -14.44
N GLN A 145 3.49 22.38 -15.06
CA GLN A 145 3.60 22.70 -16.48
C GLN A 145 4.78 23.64 -16.79
N ARG A 146 5.07 24.59 -15.90
CA ARG A 146 6.21 25.49 -16.06
C ARG A 146 7.52 24.73 -16.05
N TRP A 147 7.67 23.79 -15.12
CA TRP A 147 8.87 22.97 -15.01
C TRP A 147 9.01 22.02 -16.20
N SER A 148 7.94 21.35 -16.59
CA SER A 148 7.93 20.49 -17.77
C SER A 148 8.32 21.25 -19.04
N CYS A 149 7.73 22.43 -19.29
CA CYS A 149 8.09 23.30 -20.40
C CYS A 149 9.52 23.87 -20.26
N GLY A 150 9.96 24.18 -19.04
CA GLY A 150 11.31 24.67 -18.78
C GLY A 150 12.37 23.64 -19.16
N ILE A 151 12.20 22.39 -18.71
CA ILE A 151 13.10 21.29 -19.02
C ILE A 151 13.11 21.01 -20.54
N SER A 152 11.96 21.00 -21.20
CA SER A 152 11.88 20.75 -22.65
C SER A 152 12.65 21.80 -23.48
N LYS A 153 12.70 23.04 -23.01
CA LYS A 153 13.47 24.13 -23.68
C LYS A 153 14.99 23.97 -23.51
N LEU A 154 15.45 23.28 -22.46
CA LEU A 154 16.89 23.02 -22.22
C LEU A 154 17.42 21.87 -23.08
N VAL A 155 16.54 21.06 -23.67
CA VAL A 155 16.93 19.91 -24.49
C VAL A 155 17.46 20.44 -25.84
N PRO A 156 18.70 20.05 -26.25
CA PRO A 156 19.24 20.42 -27.57
C PRO A 156 18.33 19.93 -28.70
N ARG A 157 18.15 20.74 -29.74
CA ARG A 157 17.22 20.44 -30.86
C ARG A 157 17.42 19.04 -31.48
N ARG A 158 18.70 18.60 -31.56
CA ARG A 158 18.98 17.23 -32.08
C ARG A 158 18.41 16.08 -31.25
N PHE A 159 18.04 16.31 -29.99
CA PHE A 159 17.46 15.32 -29.10
C PHE A 159 15.98 15.59 -28.78
N ALA A 160 15.41 16.67 -29.34
CA ALA A 160 14.04 17.11 -29.03
C ALA A 160 13.00 16.02 -29.30
N ASP A 161 13.07 15.35 -30.48
CA ASP A 161 12.13 14.29 -30.85
C ASP A 161 12.24 13.07 -29.92
N THR A 162 13.49 12.69 -29.58
CA THR A 162 13.74 11.60 -28.61
C THR A 162 13.19 11.95 -27.24
N TYR A 163 13.44 13.15 -26.76
CA TYR A 163 12.97 13.64 -25.47
C TYR A 163 11.42 13.63 -25.43
N THR A 164 10.76 14.19 -26.44
CA THR A 164 9.30 14.23 -26.53
C THR A 164 8.70 12.82 -26.53
N ARG A 165 9.31 11.88 -27.25
CA ARG A 165 8.87 10.49 -27.30
C ARG A 165 9.04 9.80 -25.94
N ILE A 166 10.20 9.94 -25.31
CA ILE A 166 10.47 9.35 -23.99
C ILE A 166 9.53 9.91 -22.93
N THR A 167 9.39 11.23 -22.87
CA THR A 167 8.49 11.86 -21.89
C THR A 167 7.04 11.55 -22.13
N GLY A 168 6.61 11.42 -23.39
CA GLY A 168 5.28 10.97 -23.76
C GLY A 168 5.00 9.55 -23.27
N ASN A 169 5.90 8.61 -23.57
CA ASN A 169 5.77 7.22 -23.12
C ASN A 169 5.81 7.10 -21.59
N LEU A 170 6.68 7.87 -20.90
CA LEU A 170 6.72 7.89 -19.45
C LEU A 170 5.43 8.43 -18.85
N ASN A 171 4.91 9.52 -19.41
CA ASN A 171 3.66 10.11 -18.94
C ASN A 171 2.46 9.17 -19.13
N GLU A 172 2.40 8.45 -20.24
CA GLU A 172 1.37 7.45 -20.48
C GLU A 172 1.48 6.30 -19.48
N VAL A 173 2.64 5.64 -19.39
CA VAL A 173 2.85 4.47 -18.53
C VAL A 173 2.65 4.81 -17.04
N LEU A 174 3.29 5.90 -16.57
CA LEU A 174 3.17 6.29 -15.15
C LEU A 174 1.77 6.80 -14.80
N GLY A 175 1.18 7.62 -15.68
CA GLY A 175 -0.16 8.19 -15.43
C GLY A 175 -1.25 7.12 -15.38
N GLU A 176 -1.20 6.17 -16.30
CA GLU A 176 -2.15 5.05 -16.31
C GLU A 176 -1.94 4.10 -15.13
N PHE A 177 -0.68 3.78 -14.83
CA PHE A 177 -0.33 2.95 -13.67
C PHE A 177 -0.83 3.56 -12.36
N LEU A 178 -0.46 4.81 -12.06
CA LEU A 178 -0.81 5.43 -10.78
C LEU A 178 -2.33 5.60 -10.62
N ARG A 179 -3.03 6.01 -11.67
CA ARG A 179 -4.51 6.10 -11.65
C ARG A 179 -5.16 4.74 -11.50
N GLY A 180 -4.66 3.75 -12.24
CA GLY A 180 -5.14 2.37 -12.12
C GLY A 180 -4.90 1.82 -10.72
N GLN A 181 -3.73 2.03 -10.15
CA GLN A 181 -3.38 1.54 -8.82
C GLN A 181 -4.25 2.16 -7.71
N LEU A 182 -4.55 3.47 -7.79
CA LEU A 182 -5.49 4.08 -6.85
C LEU A 182 -6.89 3.48 -6.93
N LEU A 183 -7.35 3.18 -8.13
CA LEU A 183 -8.65 2.54 -8.33
C LEU A 183 -8.64 1.11 -7.79
N VAL A 184 -7.56 0.35 -8.02
CA VAL A 184 -7.38 -0.99 -7.44
C VAL A 184 -7.40 -0.94 -5.92
N MET A 185 -6.66 -0.01 -5.30
CA MET A 185 -6.65 0.19 -3.84
C MET A 185 -8.05 0.43 -3.29
N LEU A 186 -8.83 1.31 -3.93
CA LEU A 186 -10.20 1.61 -3.51
C LEU A 186 -11.11 0.39 -3.63
N ILE A 187 -11.08 -0.28 -4.78
CA ILE A 187 -11.91 -1.46 -5.03
C ILE A 187 -11.52 -2.59 -4.06
N MET A 188 -10.25 -2.87 -3.89
CA MET A 188 -9.79 -3.94 -2.98
C MET A 188 -10.08 -3.61 -1.52
N GLY A 189 -9.95 -2.34 -1.12
CA GLY A 189 -10.35 -1.89 0.21
C GLY A 189 -11.84 -2.15 0.48
N LEU A 190 -12.69 -1.87 -0.50
CA LEU A 190 -14.12 -2.16 -0.41
C LEU A 190 -14.41 -3.66 -0.45
N VAL A 191 -13.77 -4.42 -1.34
CA VAL A 191 -13.96 -5.88 -1.44
C VAL A 191 -13.57 -6.57 -0.14
N TYR A 192 -12.39 -6.30 0.39
CA TYR A 192 -11.96 -6.86 1.67
C TYR A 192 -12.79 -6.32 2.84
N GLY A 193 -13.04 -5.00 2.88
CA GLY A 193 -13.79 -4.37 3.95
C GLY A 193 -15.22 -4.89 4.07
N LEU A 194 -15.97 -4.89 2.97
CA LEU A 194 -17.33 -5.40 2.93
C LEU A 194 -17.39 -6.92 3.11
N GLY A 195 -16.45 -7.64 2.48
CA GLY A 195 -16.37 -9.10 2.63
C GLY A 195 -16.15 -9.52 4.09
N LEU A 196 -15.24 -8.87 4.80
CA LEU A 196 -14.99 -9.14 6.22
C LEU A 196 -16.17 -8.71 7.12
N MET A 197 -16.87 -7.61 6.78
CA MET A 197 -18.11 -7.23 7.47
C MET A 197 -19.22 -8.26 7.29
N LEU A 198 -19.37 -8.83 6.10
CA LEU A 198 -20.38 -9.88 5.83
C LEU A 198 -20.10 -11.15 6.62
N VAL A 199 -18.83 -11.47 6.87
CA VAL A 199 -18.43 -12.57 7.77
C VAL A 199 -18.74 -12.24 9.24
N GLY A 200 -19.07 -11.00 9.56
CA GLY A 200 -19.37 -10.55 10.92
C GLY A 200 -18.12 -10.21 11.74
N LEU A 201 -16.98 -9.90 11.08
CA LEU A 201 -15.78 -9.45 11.76
C LEU A 201 -15.95 -7.97 12.15
N ASP A 202 -15.97 -7.65 13.46
CA ASP A 202 -16.20 -6.29 13.97
C ASP A 202 -15.21 -5.26 13.40
N SER A 203 -13.94 -5.68 13.23
CA SER A 203 -12.86 -4.89 12.62
C SER A 203 -12.79 -5.00 11.11
N GLY A 204 -13.68 -5.75 10.48
CA GLY A 204 -13.57 -6.16 9.09
C GLY A 204 -13.38 -5.00 8.13
N PHE A 205 -14.17 -3.93 8.29
CA PHE A 205 -14.07 -2.76 7.42
C PHE A 205 -12.72 -2.04 7.55
N ALA A 206 -12.24 -1.83 8.79
CA ALA A 206 -10.96 -1.15 9.03
C ALA A 206 -9.79 -1.97 8.48
N ILE A 207 -9.76 -3.27 8.76
CA ILE A 207 -8.71 -4.17 8.24
C ILE A 207 -8.74 -4.21 6.72
N GLY A 208 -9.92 -4.31 6.11
CA GLY A 208 -10.09 -4.32 4.67
C GLY A 208 -9.62 -3.03 4.01
N MET A 209 -9.94 -1.87 4.58
CA MET A 209 -9.46 -0.58 4.08
C MET A 209 -7.95 -0.43 4.20
N VAL A 210 -7.35 -0.86 5.32
CA VAL A 210 -5.89 -0.86 5.49
C VAL A 210 -5.24 -1.81 4.48
N ALA A 211 -5.78 -3.03 4.33
CA ALA A 211 -5.31 -3.97 3.32
C ALA A 211 -5.38 -3.36 1.91
N GLY A 212 -6.51 -2.72 1.54
CA GLY A 212 -6.69 -2.04 0.27
C GLY A 212 -5.68 -0.92 0.02
N ILE A 213 -5.37 -0.11 1.03
CA ILE A 213 -4.32 0.92 0.92
C ILE A 213 -2.95 0.27 0.68
N LEU A 214 -2.63 -0.80 1.40
CA LEU A 214 -1.36 -1.51 1.28
C LEU A 214 -1.22 -2.32 -0.02
N VAL A 215 -2.31 -2.56 -0.77
CA VAL A 215 -2.26 -3.15 -2.13
C VAL A 215 -1.46 -2.28 -3.10
N PHE A 216 -1.20 -1.01 -2.77
CA PHE A 216 -0.26 -0.19 -3.53
C PHE A 216 1.10 -0.90 -3.74
N VAL A 217 1.56 -1.63 -2.74
CA VAL A 217 2.71 -2.52 -2.86
C VAL A 217 2.18 -3.96 -3.09
N PRO A 218 2.50 -4.59 -4.22
CA PRO A 218 2.03 -5.94 -4.54
C PRO A 218 2.28 -6.93 -3.40
N TYR A 219 1.31 -7.78 -3.15
CA TYR A 219 1.29 -8.81 -2.11
C TYR A 219 1.24 -8.29 -0.66
N LEU A 220 1.73 -7.07 -0.39
CA LEU A 220 1.80 -6.52 0.97
C LEU A 220 0.39 -6.33 1.56
N GLY A 221 -0.55 -5.82 0.76
CA GLY A 221 -1.92 -5.60 1.20
C GLY A 221 -2.64 -6.89 1.59
N ALA A 222 -2.62 -7.88 0.69
CA ALA A 222 -3.26 -9.17 0.93
C ALA A 222 -2.63 -9.91 2.12
N PHE A 223 -1.30 -9.95 2.20
CA PHE A 223 -0.59 -10.64 3.29
C PHE A 223 -0.86 -9.98 4.64
N THR A 224 -0.69 -8.67 4.73
CA THR A 224 -0.89 -7.92 5.98
C THR A 224 -2.37 -7.97 6.39
N GLY A 225 -3.28 -7.79 5.44
CA GLY A 225 -4.72 -7.88 5.68
C GLY A 225 -5.15 -9.26 6.17
N LEU A 226 -4.68 -10.33 5.50
CA LEU A 226 -4.96 -11.71 5.90
C LEU A 226 -4.44 -11.99 7.32
N LEU A 227 -3.22 -11.55 7.63
CA LEU A 227 -2.63 -11.74 8.95
C LEU A 227 -3.45 -11.02 10.04
N LEU A 228 -3.75 -9.73 9.84
CA LEU A 228 -4.54 -8.93 10.79
C LEU A 228 -5.96 -9.51 10.96
N ALA A 229 -6.62 -9.87 9.85
CA ALA A 229 -7.96 -10.43 9.88
C ALA A 229 -7.99 -11.82 10.53
N THR A 230 -6.96 -12.65 10.32
CA THR A 230 -6.85 -13.97 10.96
C THR A 230 -6.70 -13.81 12.48
N VAL A 231 -5.83 -12.91 12.93
CA VAL A 231 -5.68 -12.63 14.36
C VAL A 231 -6.97 -12.09 14.95
N ALA A 232 -7.65 -11.17 14.28
CA ALA A 232 -8.94 -10.62 14.72
C ALA A 232 -10.03 -11.71 14.78
N ALA A 233 -10.10 -12.59 13.79
CA ALA A 233 -11.05 -13.71 13.74
C ALA A 233 -10.81 -14.72 14.86
N LEU A 234 -9.54 -15.05 15.13
CA LEU A 234 -9.16 -15.92 16.26
C LEU A 234 -9.67 -15.35 17.58
N LEU A 235 -9.47 -14.05 17.80
CA LEU A 235 -9.85 -13.37 19.03
C LEU A 235 -11.37 -13.18 19.16
N GLN A 236 -12.07 -12.97 18.04
CA GLN A 236 -13.51 -12.69 18.06
C GLN A 236 -14.34 -13.95 18.05
N PHE A 237 -14.04 -14.90 17.16
CA PHE A 237 -14.87 -16.09 16.95
C PHE A 237 -14.42 -17.29 17.78
N ALA A 238 -13.12 -17.37 18.14
CA ALA A 238 -12.50 -18.52 18.79
C ALA A 238 -12.91 -19.86 18.15
N SER A 239 -13.04 -19.88 16.81
CA SER A 239 -13.54 -21.01 16.04
C SER A 239 -12.88 -21.12 14.67
N TRP A 240 -12.73 -22.34 14.19
CA TRP A 240 -12.20 -22.59 12.85
C TRP A 240 -13.08 -22.02 11.72
N ASN A 241 -14.40 -22.07 11.92
CA ASN A 241 -15.35 -21.57 10.92
C ASN A 241 -15.15 -20.06 10.65
N GLY A 242 -14.90 -19.27 11.70
CA GLY A 242 -14.61 -17.84 11.56
C GLY A 242 -13.31 -17.58 10.80
N ILE A 243 -12.26 -18.36 11.10
CA ILE A 243 -10.96 -18.25 10.41
C ILE A 243 -11.10 -18.63 8.93
N LEU A 244 -11.75 -19.75 8.63
CA LEU A 244 -11.96 -20.21 7.26
C LEU A 244 -12.81 -19.22 6.46
N ALA A 245 -13.84 -18.62 7.07
CA ALA A 245 -14.64 -17.58 6.43
C ALA A 245 -13.82 -16.35 6.07
N VAL A 246 -12.93 -15.88 6.96
CA VAL A 246 -11.97 -14.78 6.68
C VAL A 246 -11.01 -15.16 5.56
N TRP A 247 -10.45 -16.36 5.58
CA TRP A 247 -9.56 -16.85 4.52
C TRP A 247 -10.27 -16.94 3.18
N ALA A 248 -11.55 -17.35 3.16
CA ALA A 248 -12.36 -17.37 1.96
C ALA A 248 -12.53 -15.96 1.36
N VAL A 249 -12.76 -14.93 2.19
CA VAL A 249 -12.83 -13.52 1.73
C VAL A 249 -11.54 -13.10 1.05
N PHE A 250 -10.38 -13.39 1.66
CA PHE A 250 -9.09 -13.04 1.05
C PHE A 250 -8.81 -13.87 -0.21
N ALA A 251 -9.17 -15.16 -0.23
CA ALA A 251 -9.02 -16.00 -1.42
C ALA A 251 -9.87 -15.48 -2.59
N VAL A 252 -11.14 -15.15 -2.34
CA VAL A 252 -12.02 -14.54 -3.35
C VAL A 252 -11.50 -13.18 -3.79
N GLY A 253 -11.11 -12.33 -2.85
CA GLY A 253 -10.54 -11.01 -3.16
C GLY A 253 -9.27 -11.12 -4.00
N GLN A 254 -8.35 -12.03 -3.65
CA GLN A 254 -7.12 -12.26 -4.40
C GLN A 254 -7.40 -12.84 -5.79
N PHE A 255 -8.40 -13.71 -5.91
CA PHE A 255 -8.85 -14.21 -7.21
C PHE A 255 -9.41 -13.06 -8.08
N LEU A 256 -10.27 -12.22 -7.53
CA LEU A 256 -10.82 -11.06 -8.23
C LEU A 256 -9.71 -10.07 -8.64
N GLU A 257 -8.77 -9.79 -7.74
CA GLU A 257 -7.62 -8.92 -8.01
C GLU A 257 -6.79 -9.44 -9.17
N SER A 258 -6.36 -10.71 -9.11
CA SER A 258 -5.41 -11.30 -10.06
C SER A 258 -6.02 -11.52 -11.46
N PHE A 259 -7.28 -11.94 -11.52
CA PHE A 259 -7.91 -12.34 -12.79
C PHE A 259 -8.78 -11.27 -13.43
N PHE A 260 -9.30 -10.33 -12.66
CA PHE A 260 -10.26 -9.33 -13.15
C PHE A 260 -9.81 -7.89 -12.94
N ILE A 261 -9.46 -7.53 -11.70
CA ILE A 261 -9.25 -6.12 -11.34
C ILE A 261 -7.94 -5.62 -11.92
N THR A 262 -6.83 -6.27 -11.61
CA THR A 262 -5.50 -5.86 -12.06
C THR A 262 -5.37 -5.93 -13.60
N PRO A 263 -5.75 -7.00 -14.31
CA PRO A 263 -5.67 -7.05 -15.77
C PRO A 263 -6.55 -6.00 -16.46
N LYS A 264 -7.73 -5.71 -15.90
CA LYS A 264 -8.67 -4.77 -16.51
C LYS A 264 -8.33 -3.31 -16.24
N ILE A 265 -7.76 -2.99 -15.08
CA ILE A 265 -7.51 -1.61 -14.63
C ILE A 265 -6.07 -1.19 -14.90
N VAL A 266 -5.10 -2.00 -14.52
CA VAL A 266 -3.67 -1.71 -14.70
C VAL A 266 -3.16 -2.27 -16.04
N GLY A 267 -3.66 -3.46 -16.42
CA GLY A 267 -3.30 -4.13 -17.68
C GLY A 267 -1.83 -4.53 -17.77
N ASP A 268 -1.44 -5.02 -18.94
CA ASP A 268 -0.04 -5.39 -19.26
C ASP A 268 0.82 -4.16 -19.64
N ARG A 269 0.37 -2.96 -19.32
CA ARG A 269 0.93 -1.72 -19.87
C ARG A 269 2.32 -1.37 -19.36
N ILE A 270 2.67 -1.81 -18.16
CA ILE A 270 4.04 -1.66 -17.64
C ILE A 270 5.00 -2.62 -18.36
N GLY A 271 4.50 -3.80 -18.80
CA GLY A 271 5.30 -4.82 -19.48
C GLY A 271 6.42 -5.41 -18.60
N LEU A 272 6.23 -5.39 -17.29
CA LEU A 272 7.14 -6.01 -16.32
C LEU A 272 6.63 -7.41 -15.97
N SER A 273 7.50 -8.42 -16.09
CA SER A 273 7.18 -9.75 -15.55
C SER A 273 7.16 -9.74 -14.03
N PRO A 274 6.46 -10.69 -13.37
CA PRO A 274 6.40 -10.79 -11.91
C PRO A 274 7.78 -10.80 -11.23
N PHE A 275 8.77 -11.38 -11.88
CA PHE A 275 10.16 -11.39 -11.41
C PHE A 275 10.69 -9.94 -11.28
N TRP A 276 10.53 -9.13 -12.32
CA TRP A 276 11.01 -7.74 -12.31
C TRP A 276 10.25 -6.85 -11.31
N VAL A 277 8.98 -7.16 -11.05
CA VAL A 277 8.19 -6.50 -10.00
C VAL A 277 8.83 -6.76 -8.63
N ILE A 278 9.06 -8.03 -8.27
CA ILE A 278 9.67 -8.40 -6.98
C ILE A 278 11.09 -7.83 -6.87
N PHE A 279 11.89 -7.98 -7.93
CA PHE A 279 13.25 -7.43 -7.98
C PHE A 279 13.27 -5.92 -7.73
N SER A 280 12.38 -5.17 -8.38
CA SER A 280 12.31 -3.71 -8.22
C SER A 280 11.92 -3.32 -6.79
N LEU A 281 10.93 -4.00 -6.20
CA LEU A 281 10.52 -3.74 -4.82
C LEU A 281 11.67 -4.01 -3.83
N MET A 282 12.43 -5.09 -4.04
CA MET A 282 13.58 -5.40 -3.20
C MET A 282 14.72 -4.40 -3.42
N ALA A 283 15.06 -4.10 -4.67
CA ALA A 283 16.16 -3.19 -4.99
C ALA A 283 15.92 -1.77 -4.48
N PHE A 284 14.77 -1.19 -4.80
CA PHE A 284 14.42 0.16 -4.33
C PHE A 284 14.09 0.19 -2.83
N GLY A 285 13.56 -0.92 -2.29
CA GLY A 285 13.35 -1.08 -0.85
C GLY A 285 14.66 -1.06 -0.06
N GLN A 286 15.71 -1.71 -0.57
CA GLN A 286 17.05 -1.65 0.03
C GLN A 286 17.68 -0.25 -0.04
N LEU A 287 17.49 0.47 -1.15
CA LEU A 287 18.09 1.79 -1.36
C LEU A 287 17.39 2.90 -0.57
N MET A 288 16.06 2.86 -0.46
CA MET A 288 15.25 3.96 0.06
C MET A 288 14.26 3.52 1.15
N GLY A 289 14.35 2.29 1.65
CA GLY A 289 13.44 1.74 2.66
C GLY A 289 11.99 1.65 2.15
N PHE A 290 11.03 1.90 3.05
CA PHE A 290 9.59 1.81 2.73
C PHE A 290 9.18 2.75 1.58
N VAL A 291 9.74 3.96 1.51
CA VAL A 291 9.49 4.91 0.41
C VAL A 291 9.99 4.34 -0.92
N GLY A 292 11.12 3.62 -0.91
CA GLY A 292 11.63 2.91 -2.09
C GLY A 292 10.72 1.78 -2.54
N MET A 293 10.12 1.04 -1.63
CA MET A 293 9.10 0.02 -1.98
C MET A 293 7.87 0.66 -2.62
N LEU A 294 7.37 1.78 -2.09
CA LEU A 294 6.25 2.52 -2.68
C LEU A 294 6.58 3.05 -4.08
N ALA A 295 7.77 3.61 -4.25
CA ALA A 295 8.24 4.14 -5.54
C ALA A 295 8.76 3.05 -6.50
N GLY A 296 8.93 1.81 -6.03
CA GLY A 296 9.61 0.73 -6.74
C GLY A 296 9.03 0.43 -8.11
N LEU A 297 7.72 0.27 -8.21
CA LEU A 297 7.04 0.02 -9.49
C LEU A 297 7.09 1.22 -10.45
N PRO A 298 6.77 2.45 -10.04
CA PRO A 298 6.97 3.63 -10.87
C PRO A 298 8.41 3.78 -11.37
N LEU A 299 9.39 3.60 -10.50
CA LEU A 299 10.82 3.69 -10.88
C LEU A 299 11.24 2.56 -11.81
N ALA A 300 10.71 1.35 -11.63
CA ALA A 300 10.94 0.24 -12.54
C ALA A 300 10.34 0.50 -13.93
N ALA A 301 9.14 1.09 -13.98
CA ALA A 301 8.50 1.48 -15.23
C ALA A 301 9.34 2.53 -15.98
N VAL A 302 9.83 3.55 -15.27
CA VAL A 302 10.77 4.55 -15.84
C VAL A 302 12.01 3.87 -16.39
N THR A 303 12.64 3.01 -15.58
CA THR A 303 13.85 2.28 -15.97
C THR A 303 13.62 1.43 -17.22
N LEU A 304 12.48 0.72 -17.28
CA LEU A 304 12.13 -0.10 -18.44
C LEU A 304 11.95 0.73 -19.72
N VAL A 305 11.25 1.87 -19.64
CA VAL A 305 11.07 2.77 -20.80
C VAL A 305 12.43 3.26 -21.29
N LEU A 306 13.33 3.70 -20.37
CA LEU A 306 14.65 4.17 -20.72
C LEU A 306 15.53 3.04 -21.32
N LEU A 307 15.46 1.83 -20.77
CA LEU A 307 16.20 0.69 -21.30
C LEU A 307 15.70 0.30 -22.70
N ARG A 308 14.38 0.24 -22.93
CA ARG A 308 13.81 -0.04 -24.25
C ARG A 308 14.28 0.97 -25.30
N GLU A 309 14.28 2.25 -24.96
CA GLU A 309 14.77 3.30 -25.83
C GLU A 309 16.27 3.17 -26.11
N GLY A 310 17.07 2.87 -25.06
CA GLY A 310 18.51 2.62 -25.19
C GLY A 310 18.81 1.43 -26.10
N VAL A 311 18.11 0.32 -25.92
CA VAL A 311 18.26 -0.89 -26.74
C VAL A 311 17.86 -0.63 -28.19
N GLN A 312 16.76 0.09 -28.45
CA GLN A 312 16.37 0.45 -29.81
C GLN A 312 17.43 1.32 -30.50
N LYS A 313 18.00 2.30 -29.79
CA LYS A 313 19.11 3.10 -30.34
C LYS A 313 20.37 2.29 -30.56
N TYR A 314 20.68 1.34 -29.68
CA TYR A 314 21.83 0.45 -29.85
C TYR A 314 21.67 -0.40 -31.10
N PHE A 315 20.51 -1.05 -31.31
CA PHE A 315 20.24 -1.83 -32.52
C PHE A 315 20.26 -1.01 -33.83
N ALA A 316 19.90 0.28 -33.74
CA ALA A 316 19.96 1.19 -34.89
C ALA A 316 21.36 1.82 -35.09
N SER A 317 22.33 1.56 -34.21
CA SER A 317 23.65 2.17 -34.27
C SER A 317 24.55 1.48 -35.31
N SER A 318 25.49 2.26 -35.89
CA SER A 318 26.53 1.73 -36.80
C SER A 318 27.41 0.68 -36.10
N PHE A 319 27.54 0.76 -34.79
CA PHE A 319 28.30 -0.21 -33.98
C PHE A 319 27.67 -1.61 -34.00
N TYR A 320 26.35 -1.71 -33.92
CA TYR A 320 25.62 -2.99 -33.96
C TYR A 320 25.49 -3.52 -35.39
N LEU A 321 25.23 -2.62 -36.34
CA LEU A 321 25.02 -2.99 -37.76
C LEU A 321 26.32 -3.24 -38.52
N ASN A 322 27.49 -3.10 -37.88
CA ASN A 322 28.80 -3.36 -38.44
C ASN A 322 29.08 -2.59 -39.78
N ARG A 323 28.52 -1.37 -39.88
CA ARG A 323 28.68 -0.45 -41.05
C ARG A 323 29.48 0.78 -40.67
#